data_b39a384fc72e2c93b6f5a90d437fe4f6
#
_entry.id   b39a384fc72e2c93b6f5a90d437fe4f6
#
_cell.length_a   1.000
_cell.length_b   1.000
_cell.length_c   1.000
_cell.angle_alpha   90.00
_cell.angle_beta   90.00
_cell.angle_gamma   90.00
#
_symmetry.space_group_name_H-M   'P 1'
#
loop_
_entity.id
_entity.type
_entity.pdbx_description
1 polymer ?
#
loop_
_entity_poly.entity_id
_entity_poly.type
_entity_poly.pdbx_seq_one_letter_code
_entity_poly.pdbx_strand_id
1 'polypeptide(L)'
;MDQRSPTRWRRRKEARPDEILAAALASFAERGFAATRLEDVAVRAGISKGTLYLYFKGKEELFQAVVRAKLLPNLARIEALAASFEGPSATLLERLLLTISGVVGSEVGAIPKLVIAEAGNFPELARFYLDEVVRRGLRLIGAILRRGIERGEFRAVDVDHAVFCVIAPMLIAALWKNSLEPHDHAPLDTEALVRTHLDLLLRGLEPEGR
;
A
#
# COMPACT_ATOMS: atom_id res chain seq x y z
N MET A 1 41.29 -1.59 -39.77
CA MET A 1 39.84 -1.90 -39.85
C MET A 1 39.32 -1.94 -38.43
N ASP A 2 38.75 -0.82 -38.00
CA ASP A 2 38.31 -0.59 -36.63
C ASP A 2 36.76 -0.74 -36.60
N GLN A 3 36.27 -1.87 -36.09
CA GLN A 3 34.84 -2.12 -35.89
C GLN A 3 34.45 -1.70 -34.49
N ARG A 4 34.14 -0.42 -34.30
CA ARG A 4 33.50 0.08 -33.06
C ARG A 4 32.03 -0.34 -33.03
N SER A 5 31.67 -1.17 -32.08
CA SER A 5 30.30 -1.61 -31.80
C SER A 5 29.44 -0.46 -31.32
N PRO A 6 28.34 -0.08 -32.01
CA PRO A 6 27.47 1.03 -31.60
C PRO A 6 26.29 0.59 -30.72
N THR A 7 26.35 -0.56 -30.02
CA THR A 7 25.14 -1.19 -29.48
C THR A 7 24.85 -0.90 -28.01
N ARG A 8 25.76 -0.29 -27.23
CA ARG A 8 25.60 -0.12 -25.79
C ARG A 8 24.88 1.17 -25.34
N TRP A 9 24.82 2.20 -26.21
CA TRP A 9 24.22 3.50 -25.89
C TRP A 9 22.73 3.61 -26.24
N ARG A 10 22.19 2.79 -27.12
CA ARG A 10 20.80 2.88 -27.60
C ARG A 10 19.78 2.24 -26.65
N ARG A 11 20.18 1.29 -25.79
CA ARG A 11 19.29 0.61 -24.83
C ARG A 11 18.96 1.38 -23.55
N ARG A 12 19.64 2.47 -23.25
CA ARG A 12 19.42 3.28 -22.05
C ARG A 12 18.43 4.43 -22.23
N LYS A 13 17.88 4.66 -23.41
CA LYS A 13 16.98 5.78 -23.69
C LYS A 13 15.49 5.47 -23.42
N GLU A 14 15.13 4.22 -23.24
CA GLU A 14 13.78 3.79 -22.85
C GLU A 14 13.86 3.25 -21.42
N ALA A 15 13.92 4.14 -20.43
CA ALA A 15 13.63 3.73 -19.06
C ALA A 15 12.20 3.20 -19.05
N ARG A 16 12.06 1.94 -18.66
CA ARG A 16 10.74 1.35 -18.50
C ARG A 16 10.00 2.14 -17.44
N PRO A 17 8.72 2.49 -17.62
CA PRO A 17 7.94 3.20 -16.60
C PRO A 17 8.11 2.64 -15.20
N ASP A 18 8.22 1.31 -15.07
CA ASP A 18 8.42 0.62 -13.80
C ASP A 18 9.73 0.98 -13.08
N GLU A 19 10.83 1.24 -13.82
CA GLU A 19 12.12 1.65 -13.23
C GLU A 19 12.04 3.06 -12.66
N ILE A 20 11.31 3.96 -13.34
CA ILE A 20 11.04 5.32 -12.87
C ILE A 20 10.20 5.27 -11.59
N LEU A 21 9.12 4.46 -11.58
CA LEU A 21 8.23 4.36 -10.43
C LEU A 21 8.93 3.72 -9.22
N ALA A 22 9.79 2.73 -9.42
CA ALA A 22 10.61 2.14 -8.36
C ALA A 22 11.60 3.16 -7.79
N ALA A 23 12.30 3.92 -8.65
CA ALA A 23 13.21 4.98 -8.22
C ALA A 23 12.49 6.09 -7.45
N ALA A 24 11.27 6.45 -7.89
CA ALA A 24 10.43 7.44 -7.23
C ALA A 24 10.01 6.97 -5.83
N LEU A 25 9.46 5.74 -5.71
CA LEU A 25 9.06 5.17 -4.43
C LEU A 25 10.22 5.14 -3.44
N ALA A 26 11.38 4.64 -3.86
CA ALA A 26 12.56 4.60 -3.01
C ALA A 26 13.01 6.01 -2.58
N SER A 27 12.98 7.01 -3.48
CA SER A 27 13.34 8.39 -3.16
C SER A 27 12.34 9.02 -2.18
N PHE A 28 11.04 8.78 -2.35
CA PHE A 28 10.01 9.24 -1.43
C PHE A 28 10.13 8.57 -0.06
N ALA A 29 10.41 7.26 0.00
CA ALA A 29 10.57 6.53 1.26
C ALA A 29 11.79 7.01 2.06
N GLU A 30 12.92 7.29 1.39
CA GLU A 30 14.16 7.72 2.03
C GLU A 30 14.14 9.17 2.49
N ARG A 31 13.62 10.09 1.68
CA ARG A 31 13.75 11.54 1.88
C ARG A 31 12.43 12.21 2.28
N GLY A 32 11.32 11.52 2.20
CA GLY A 32 9.98 12.11 2.30
C GLY A 32 9.54 12.75 0.97
N PHE A 33 8.24 13.05 0.88
CA PHE A 33 7.67 13.65 -0.32
C PHE A 33 8.14 15.10 -0.53
N ALA A 34 8.15 15.92 0.52
CA ALA A 34 8.52 17.33 0.44
C ALA A 34 9.95 17.52 -0.09
N ALA A 35 10.91 16.78 0.48
CA ALA A 35 12.34 16.93 0.16
C ALA A 35 12.76 16.26 -1.15
N THR A 36 11.96 15.34 -1.70
CA THR A 36 12.27 14.66 -2.96
C THR A 36 12.13 15.63 -4.14
N ARG A 37 13.16 15.67 -4.99
CA ARG A 37 13.18 16.42 -6.26
C ARG A 37 13.08 15.46 -7.43
N LEU A 38 12.41 15.86 -8.50
CA LEU A 38 12.29 15.05 -9.73
C LEU A 38 13.66 14.76 -10.35
N GLU A 39 14.61 15.68 -10.23
CA GLU A 39 15.98 15.51 -10.70
C GLU A 39 16.68 14.32 -10.01
N ASP A 40 16.50 14.18 -8.70
CA ASP A 40 17.09 13.08 -7.93
C ASP A 40 16.48 11.73 -8.37
N VAL A 41 15.18 11.71 -8.63
CA VAL A 41 14.48 10.53 -9.17
C VAL A 41 15.01 10.18 -10.56
N ALA A 42 15.20 11.16 -11.44
CA ALA A 42 15.76 10.93 -12.77
C ALA A 42 17.17 10.33 -12.71
N VAL A 43 18.04 10.87 -11.84
CA VAL A 43 19.38 10.33 -11.61
C VAL A 43 19.31 8.89 -11.10
N ARG A 44 18.46 8.62 -10.13
CA ARG A 44 18.28 7.27 -9.56
C ARG A 44 17.74 6.27 -10.59
N ALA A 45 16.82 6.70 -11.46
CA ALA A 45 16.27 5.90 -12.55
C ALA A 45 17.24 5.76 -13.75
N GLY A 46 18.38 6.44 -13.74
CA GLY A 46 19.36 6.41 -14.83
C GLY A 46 18.88 7.08 -16.13
N ILE A 47 17.99 8.06 -16.02
CA ILE A 47 17.43 8.83 -17.16
C ILE A 47 17.76 10.32 -17.08
N SER A 48 17.56 11.04 -18.19
CA SER A 48 17.69 12.49 -18.17
C SER A 48 16.48 13.14 -17.49
N LYS A 49 16.67 14.32 -16.87
CA LYS A 49 15.61 15.18 -16.35
C LYS A 49 14.51 15.41 -17.41
N GLY A 50 14.93 15.75 -18.66
CA GLY A 50 14.00 15.97 -19.75
C GLY A 50 13.15 14.75 -20.06
N THR A 51 13.72 13.53 -19.97
CA THR A 51 12.96 12.28 -20.15
C THR A 51 11.89 12.13 -19.06
N LEU A 52 12.22 12.39 -17.78
CA LEU A 52 11.26 12.29 -16.69
C LEU A 52 10.07 13.27 -16.87
N TYR A 53 10.35 14.52 -17.26
CA TYR A 53 9.31 15.54 -17.49
C TYR A 53 8.42 15.27 -18.71
N LEU A 54 8.81 14.37 -19.63
CA LEU A 54 7.92 13.88 -20.69
C LEU A 54 6.81 12.96 -20.14
N TYR A 55 7.07 12.26 -19.02
CA TYR A 55 6.12 11.33 -18.42
C TYR A 55 5.30 11.95 -17.28
N PHE A 56 5.90 12.87 -16.51
CA PHE A 56 5.29 13.40 -15.29
C PHE A 56 5.54 14.91 -15.17
N LYS A 57 4.45 15.68 -15.04
CA LYS A 57 4.50 17.15 -14.91
C LYS A 57 5.01 17.63 -13.57
N GLY A 58 4.93 16.77 -12.53
CA GLY A 58 5.32 17.10 -11.17
C GLY A 58 5.44 15.85 -10.29
N LYS A 59 5.91 16.06 -9.06
CA LYS A 59 6.09 14.96 -8.10
C LYS A 59 4.77 14.38 -7.61
N GLU A 60 3.70 15.17 -7.61
CA GLU A 60 2.33 14.73 -7.28
C GLU A 60 1.83 13.71 -8.31
N GLU A 61 1.98 14.00 -9.60
CA GLU A 61 1.59 13.08 -10.67
C GLU A 61 2.42 11.80 -10.64
N LEU A 62 3.73 11.94 -10.38
CA LEU A 62 4.63 10.79 -10.21
C LEU A 62 4.23 9.92 -9.01
N PHE A 63 3.88 10.53 -7.87
CA PHE A 63 3.40 9.80 -6.70
C PHE A 63 2.08 9.07 -6.99
N GLN A 64 1.12 9.74 -7.63
CA GLN A 64 -0.14 9.11 -8.04
C GLN A 64 0.11 7.90 -8.95
N ALA A 65 1.06 8.02 -9.89
CA ALA A 65 1.44 6.90 -10.76
C ALA A 65 2.07 5.74 -9.97
N VAL A 66 2.91 6.03 -8.97
CA VAL A 66 3.45 5.00 -8.05
C VAL A 66 2.32 4.26 -7.34
N VAL A 67 1.37 4.97 -6.73
CA VAL A 67 0.21 4.36 -6.03
C VAL A 67 -0.61 3.51 -6.99
N ARG A 68 -0.94 4.03 -8.18
CA ARG A 68 -1.72 3.30 -9.20
C ARG A 68 -1.02 2.03 -9.68
N ALA A 69 0.28 2.09 -9.88
CA ALA A 69 1.03 0.94 -10.42
C ALA A 69 1.42 -0.09 -9.36
N LYS A 70 1.70 0.33 -8.13
CA LYS A 70 2.28 -0.54 -7.11
C LYS A 70 1.30 -0.97 -6.01
N LEU A 71 0.31 -0.15 -5.69
CA LEU A 71 -0.63 -0.41 -4.59
C LEU A 71 -2.01 -0.85 -5.08
N LEU A 72 -2.61 -0.14 -6.05
CA LEU A 72 -3.96 -0.44 -6.50
C LEU A 72 -4.16 -1.84 -7.09
N PRO A 73 -3.19 -2.48 -7.79
CA PRO A 73 -3.36 -3.85 -8.27
C PRO A 73 -3.56 -4.86 -7.14
N ASN A 74 -2.93 -4.67 -5.97
CA ASN A 74 -3.15 -5.52 -4.81
C ASN A 74 -4.58 -5.37 -4.28
N LEU A 75 -5.07 -4.14 -4.18
CA LEU A 75 -6.44 -3.86 -3.76
C LEU A 75 -7.46 -4.47 -4.73
N ALA A 76 -7.29 -4.24 -6.03
CA ALA A 76 -8.18 -4.79 -7.06
C ALA A 76 -8.22 -6.34 -7.05
N ARG A 77 -7.08 -6.98 -6.80
CA ARG A 77 -7.02 -8.44 -6.67
C ARG A 77 -7.84 -8.96 -5.48
N ILE A 78 -7.79 -8.26 -4.35
CA ILE A 78 -8.58 -8.65 -3.17
C ILE A 78 -10.05 -8.36 -3.39
N GLU A 79 -10.41 -7.23 -4.00
CA GLU A 79 -11.79 -6.91 -4.38
C GLU A 79 -12.38 -8.00 -5.29
N ALA A 80 -11.62 -8.43 -6.31
CA ALA A 80 -12.05 -9.51 -7.20
C ALA A 80 -12.21 -10.86 -6.48
N LEU A 81 -11.26 -11.19 -5.58
CA LEU A 81 -11.36 -12.38 -4.74
C LEU A 81 -12.63 -12.33 -3.86
N ALA A 82 -12.87 -11.20 -3.20
CA ALA A 82 -14.02 -11.05 -2.31
C ALA A 82 -15.36 -11.17 -3.05
N ALA A 83 -15.44 -10.68 -4.29
CA ALA A 83 -16.65 -10.73 -5.10
C ALA A 83 -17.05 -12.16 -5.50
N SER A 84 -16.10 -13.08 -5.65
CA SER A 84 -16.34 -14.48 -6.06
C SER A 84 -16.19 -15.51 -4.93
N PHE A 85 -15.88 -15.06 -3.71
CA PHE A 85 -15.59 -15.97 -2.61
C PHE A 85 -16.86 -16.45 -1.91
N GLU A 86 -17.12 -17.76 -1.97
CA GLU A 86 -18.31 -18.39 -1.37
C GLU A 86 -18.07 -18.94 0.05
N GLY A 87 -16.81 -19.05 0.48
CA GLY A 87 -16.43 -19.58 1.79
C GLY A 87 -16.82 -18.69 2.97
N PRO A 88 -16.45 -19.05 4.21
CA PRO A 88 -16.75 -18.27 5.42
C PRO A 88 -16.16 -16.86 5.39
N SER A 89 -16.90 -15.88 5.91
CA SER A 89 -16.45 -14.48 5.97
C SER A 89 -15.18 -14.30 6.81
N ALA A 90 -14.99 -15.13 7.85
CA ALA A 90 -13.76 -15.19 8.65
C ALA A 90 -12.54 -15.52 7.79
N THR A 91 -12.65 -16.53 6.91
CA THR A 91 -11.56 -16.91 5.99
C THR A 91 -11.24 -15.79 4.99
N LEU A 92 -12.26 -15.06 4.52
CA LEU A 92 -12.06 -13.94 3.62
C LEU A 92 -11.34 -12.77 4.33
N LEU A 93 -11.73 -12.50 5.58
CA LEU A 93 -11.08 -11.48 6.42
C LEU A 93 -9.62 -11.83 6.70
N GLU A 94 -9.33 -13.10 6.99
CA GLU A 94 -7.97 -13.60 7.16
C GLU A 94 -7.13 -13.39 5.90
N ARG A 95 -7.62 -13.79 4.74
CA ARG A 95 -6.91 -13.60 3.44
C ARG A 95 -6.64 -12.14 3.14
N LEU A 96 -7.60 -11.26 3.45
CA LEU A 96 -7.43 -9.81 3.31
C LEU A 96 -6.28 -9.32 4.19
N LEU A 97 -6.29 -9.62 5.49
CA LEU A 97 -5.28 -9.15 6.44
C LEU A 97 -3.89 -9.71 6.15
N LEU A 98 -3.77 -10.98 5.75
CA LEU A 98 -2.51 -11.58 5.32
C LEU A 98 -1.96 -10.89 4.05
N THR A 99 -2.83 -10.55 3.10
CA THR A 99 -2.39 -9.81 1.90
C THR A 99 -1.91 -8.41 2.26
N ILE A 100 -2.60 -7.71 3.15
CA ILE A 100 -2.19 -6.37 3.63
C ILE A 100 -0.85 -6.48 4.38
N SER A 101 -0.65 -7.51 5.21
CA SER A 101 0.62 -7.76 5.90
C SER A 101 1.79 -7.91 4.91
N GLY A 102 1.59 -8.64 3.82
CA GLY A 102 2.59 -8.75 2.76
C GLY A 102 2.93 -7.40 2.11
N VAL A 103 1.92 -6.53 1.93
CA VAL A 103 2.13 -5.15 1.44
C VAL A 103 2.90 -4.32 2.46
N VAL A 104 2.55 -4.40 3.75
CA VAL A 104 3.26 -3.70 4.84
C VAL A 104 4.74 -4.09 4.89
N GLY A 105 5.07 -5.36 4.66
CA GLY A 105 6.45 -5.87 4.63
C GLY A 105 7.25 -5.49 3.36
N SER A 106 6.62 -4.87 2.37
CA SER A 106 7.26 -4.49 1.10
C SER A 106 7.61 -3.00 1.05
N GLU A 107 8.32 -2.59 -0.02
CA GLU A 107 8.65 -1.17 -0.27
C GLU A 107 7.39 -0.28 -0.32
N VAL A 108 6.26 -0.83 -0.75
CA VAL A 108 4.97 -0.10 -0.85
C VAL A 108 4.40 0.22 0.54
N GLY A 109 4.81 -0.52 1.57
CA GLY A 109 4.42 -0.29 2.97
C GLY A 109 4.84 1.07 3.52
N ALA A 110 5.77 1.77 2.88
CA ALA A 110 6.15 3.14 3.25
C ALA A 110 5.10 4.21 2.86
N ILE A 111 4.21 3.91 1.90
CA ILE A 111 3.24 4.89 1.36
C ILE A 111 2.31 5.46 2.44
N PRO A 112 1.67 4.67 3.33
CA PRO A 112 0.80 5.21 4.37
C PRO A 112 1.51 6.23 5.27
N LYS A 113 2.74 5.91 5.72
CA LYS A 113 3.56 6.85 6.51
C LYS A 113 3.79 8.16 5.78
N LEU A 114 4.20 8.07 4.52
CA LEU A 114 4.51 9.22 3.69
C LEU A 114 3.29 10.13 3.52
N VAL A 115 2.12 9.56 3.22
CA VAL A 115 0.89 10.34 3.07
C VAL A 115 0.47 10.99 4.39
N ILE A 116 0.50 10.24 5.50
CA ILE A 116 0.10 10.77 6.82
C ILE A 116 1.03 11.91 7.24
N ALA A 117 2.34 11.76 7.05
CA ALA A 117 3.32 12.79 7.41
C ALA A 117 3.15 14.09 6.60
N GLU A 118 2.68 13.97 5.36
CA GLU A 118 2.64 15.10 4.43
C GLU A 118 1.22 15.64 4.18
N ALA A 119 0.19 15.01 4.76
CA ALA A 119 -1.22 15.35 4.53
C ALA A 119 -1.55 16.83 4.79
N GLY A 120 -0.91 17.44 5.81
CA GLY A 120 -1.09 18.83 6.13
C GLY A 120 -0.45 19.78 5.11
N ASN A 121 0.66 19.39 4.51
CA ASN A 121 1.41 20.20 3.55
C ASN A 121 0.89 20.02 2.10
N PHE A 122 0.40 18.82 1.78
CA PHE A 122 -0.04 18.42 0.44
C PHE A 122 -1.44 17.81 0.48
N PRO A 123 -2.50 18.62 0.67
CA PRO A 123 -3.86 18.12 0.83
C PRO A 123 -4.39 17.36 -0.39
N GLU A 124 -3.93 17.68 -1.60
CA GLU A 124 -4.32 16.95 -2.82
C GLU A 124 -3.76 15.52 -2.84
N LEU A 125 -2.54 15.34 -2.32
CA LEU A 125 -1.95 14.01 -2.13
C LEU A 125 -2.79 13.16 -1.17
N ALA A 126 -3.19 13.76 -0.05
CA ALA A 126 -4.01 13.11 0.96
C ALA A 126 -5.40 12.74 0.42
N ARG A 127 -6.06 13.67 -0.31
CA ARG A 127 -7.37 13.40 -0.95
C ARG A 127 -7.29 12.26 -1.95
N PHE A 128 -6.29 12.30 -2.85
CA PHE A 128 -6.08 11.22 -3.81
C PHE A 128 -5.93 9.87 -3.12
N TYR A 129 -5.07 9.78 -2.11
CA TYR A 129 -4.85 8.52 -1.38
C TYR A 129 -6.09 8.06 -0.61
N LEU A 130 -6.81 8.99 0.01
CA LEU A 130 -8.07 8.73 0.71
C LEU A 130 -9.11 8.13 -0.25
N ASP A 131 -9.27 8.70 -1.45
CA ASP A 131 -10.29 8.29 -2.41
C ASP A 131 -9.94 6.96 -3.10
N GLU A 132 -8.70 6.84 -3.58
CA GLU A 132 -8.28 5.69 -4.39
C GLU A 132 -7.93 4.45 -3.55
N VAL A 133 -7.50 4.63 -2.31
CA VAL A 133 -7.00 3.52 -1.48
C VAL A 133 -7.84 3.32 -0.23
N VAL A 134 -7.90 4.34 0.64
CA VAL A 134 -8.46 4.16 1.99
C VAL A 134 -9.95 3.84 1.93
N ARG A 135 -10.75 4.67 1.25
CA ARG A 135 -12.20 4.46 1.15
C ARG A 135 -12.56 3.15 0.46
N ARG A 136 -11.77 2.72 -0.54
CA ARG A 136 -11.97 1.42 -1.20
C ARG A 136 -11.69 0.27 -0.23
N GLY A 137 -10.57 0.33 0.51
CA GLY A 137 -10.23 -0.67 1.52
C GLY A 137 -11.28 -0.76 2.63
N LEU A 138 -11.73 0.38 3.16
CA LEU A 138 -12.77 0.41 4.20
C LEU A 138 -14.11 -0.14 3.70
N ARG A 139 -14.52 0.19 2.47
CA ARG A 139 -15.73 -0.41 1.86
C ARG A 139 -15.62 -1.93 1.73
N LEU A 140 -14.45 -2.44 1.32
CA LEU A 140 -14.22 -3.87 1.20
C LEU A 140 -14.32 -4.59 2.55
N ILE A 141 -13.65 -4.06 3.58
CA ILE A 141 -13.74 -4.60 4.95
C ILE A 141 -15.20 -4.57 5.43
N GLY A 142 -15.88 -3.45 5.24
CA GLY A 142 -17.29 -3.30 5.63
C GLY A 142 -18.21 -4.30 4.93
N ALA A 143 -17.98 -4.58 3.64
CA ALA A 143 -18.74 -5.59 2.90
C ALA A 143 -18.51 -7.00 3.47
N ILE A 144 -17.28 -7.35 3.85
CA ILE A 144 -16.97 -8.65 4.47
C ILE A 144 -17.65 -8.77 5.83
N LEU A 145 -17.62 -7.71 6.66
CA LEU A 145 -18.27 -7.72 7.97
C LEU A 145 -19.79 -7.84 7.83
N ARG A 146 -20.44 -7.05 6.96
CA ARG A 146 -21.90 -7.13 6.71
C ARG A 146 -22.30 -8.53 6.25
N ARG A 147 -21.56 -9.09 5.28
CA ARG A 147 -21.80 -10.46 4.81
C ARG A 147 -21.73 -11.47 5.96
N GLY A 148 -20.73 -11.36 6.84
CA GLY A 148 -20.60 -12.26 7.99
C GLY A 148 -21.77 -12.13 8.97
N ILE A 149 -22.26 -10.91 9.22
CA ILE A 149 -23.43 -10.64 10.05
C ILE A 149 -24.72 -11.23 9.41
N GLU A 150 -24.93 -10.95 8.12
CA GLU A 150 -26.10 -11.44 7.36
C GLU A 150 -26.17 -12.98 7.32
N ARG A 151 -25.01 -13.65 7.30
CA ARG A 151 -24.91 -15.12 7.29
C ARG A 151 -24.91 -15.74 8.70
N GLY A 152 -25.00 -14.93 9.76
CA GLY A 152 -24.90 -15.40 11.14
C GLY A 152 -23.52 -15.94 11.51
N GLU A 153 -22.50 -15.64 10.73
CA GLU A 153 -21.10 -15.99 11.00
C GLU A 153 -20.47 -15.05 12.03
N PHE A 154 -20.94 -13.80 12.09
CA PHE A 154 -20.52 -12.77 13.02
C PHE A 154 -21.73 -12.23 13.80
N ARG A 155 -21.48 -11.82 15.05
CA ARG A 155 -22.49 -11.05 15.82
C ARG A 155 -22.70 -9.67 15.19
N ALA A 156 -23.80 -9.04 15.51
CA ALA A 156 -24.05 -7.65 15.12
C ALA A 156 -23.03 -6.70 15.76
N VAL A 157 -22.41 -5.87 14.93
CA VAL A 157 -21.47 -4.81 15.34
C VAL A 157 -21.77 -3.55 14.56
N ASP A 158 -21.34 -2.40 15.08
CA ASP A 158 -21.30 -1.15 14.31
C ASP A 158 -20.20 -1.28 13.24
N VAL A 159 -20.59 -1.57 12.01
CA VAL A 159 -19.66 -1.83 10.90
C VAL A 159 -18.83 -0.60 10.57
N ASP A 160 -19.40 0.60 10.67
CA ASP A 160 -18.71 1.84 10.29
C ASP A 160 -17.54 2.18 11.24
N HIS A 161 -17.59 1.72 12.48
CA HIS A 161 -16.48 1.80 13.42
C HIS A 161 -15.61 0.52 13.43
N ALA A 162 -16.22 -0.66 13.27
CA ALA A 162 -15.48 -1.93 13.25
C ALA A 162 -14.44 -2.00 12.12
N VAL A 163 -14.70 -1.38 10.96
CA VAL A 163 -13.71 -1.33 9.86
C VAL A 163 -12.38 -0.72 10.28
N PHE A 164 -12.40 0.30 11.15
CA PHE A 164 -11.17 0.89 11.67
C PHE A 164 -10.45 -0.04 12.65
N CYS A 165 -11.20 -0.77 13.50
CA CYS A 165 -10.61 -1.77 14.40
C CYS A 165 -9.94 -2.90 13.61
N VAL A 166 -10.48 -3.29 12.47
CA VAL A 166 -9.89 -4.31 11.59
C VAL A 166 -8.56 -3.86 11.00
N ILE A 167 -8.48 -2.62 10.49
CA ILE A 167 -7.30 -2.16 9.73
C ILE A 167 -6.23 -1.51 10.61
N ALA A 168 -6.58 -1.00 11.79
CA ALA A 168 -5.66 -0.21 12.61
C ALA A 168 -4.34 -0.91 12.94
N PRO A 169 -4.27 -2.20 13.34
CA PRO A 169 -3.00 -2.86 13.59
C PRO A 169 -2.09 -2.92 12.37
N MET A 170 -2.65 -3.06 11.17
CA MET A 170 -1.87 -3.07 9.92
C MET A 170 -1.31 -1.68 9.59
N LEU A 171 -2.09 -0.63 9.84
CA LEU A 171 -1.60 0.73 9.70
C LEU A 171 -0.49 1.04 10.71
N ILE A 172 -0.67 0.64 11.96
CA ILE A 172 0.37 0.79 12.99
C ILE A 172 1.64 0.01 12.62
N ALA A 173 1.52 -1.22 12.12
CA ALA A 173 2.66 -2.00 11.64
C ALA A 173 3.41 -1.28 10.50
N ALA A 174 2.68 -0.70 9.53
CA ALA A 174 3.27 0.06 8.44
C ALA A 174 4.03 1.29 8.95
N LEU A 175 3.44 2.05 9.89
CA LEU A 175 4.09 3.20 10.51
C LEU A 175 5.32 2.79 11.32
N TRP A 176 5.20 1.72 12.14
CA TRP A 176 6.30 1.20 12.94
C TRP A 176 7.49 0.80 12.08
N LYS A 177 7.28 -0.08 11.09
CA LYS A 177 8.34 -0.57 10.20
C LYS A 177 9.08 0.55 9.47
N ASN A 178 8.37 1.58 9.06
CA ASN A 178 8.94 2.68 8.27
C ASN A 178 9.37 3.89 9.10
N SER A 179 9.19 3.89 10.43
CA SER A 179 9.55 5.03 11.29
C SER A 179 10.43 4.64 12.47
N LEU A 180 10.03 3.63 13.23
CA LEU A 180 10.64 3.27 14.52
C LEU A 180 11.54 2.04 14.44
N GLU A 181 11.15 1.02 13.68
CA GLU A 181 11.90 -0.23 13.54
C GLU A 181 13.37 -0.04 13.11
N PRO A 182 13.75 0.93 12.23
CA PRO A 182 15.16 1.18 11.92
C PRO A 182 16.01 1.58 13.14
N HIS A 183 15.37 1.96 14.25
CA HIS A 183 16.01 2.36 15.51
C HIS A 183 15.76 1.35 16.63
N ASP A 184 15.05 0.25 16.37
CA ASP A 184 14.75 -0.80 17.32
C ASP A 184 15.71 -1.97 17.15
N HIS A 185 16.00 -2.65 18.26
CA HIS A 185 16.83 -3.86 18.28
C HIS A 185 16.03 -5.13 17.97
N ALA A 186 14.69 -5.06 18.02
CA ALA A 186 13.79 -6.17 17.77
C ALA A 186 12.80 -5.81 16.64
N PRO A 187 12.99 -6.33 15.42
CA PRO A 187 12.08 -6.07 14.32
C PRO A 187 10.68 -6.62 14.63
N LEU A 188 9.65 -5.89 14.20
CA LEU A 188 8.26 -6.32 14.35
C LEU A 188 7.97 -7.51 13.43
N ASP A 189 7.63 -8.66 14.03
CA ASP A 189 7.09 -9.79 13.29
C ASP A 189 5.64 -9.49 12.89
N THR A 190 5.48 -9.00 11.65
CA THR A 190 4.16 -8.62 11.12
C THR A 190 3.24 -9.82 10.91
N GLU A 191 3.78 -11.02 10.68
CA GLU A 191 2.98 -12.23 10.53
C GLU A 191 2.43 -12.69 11.87
N ALA A 192 3.25 -12.67 12.92
CA ALA A 192 2.80 -12.94 14.29
C ALA A 192 1.76 -11.91 14.76
N LEU A 193 1.95 -10.62 14.43
CA LEU A 193 0.97 -9.56 14.72
C LEU A 193 -0.37 -9.85 14.05
N VAL A 194 -0.38 -10.22 12.76
CA VAL A 194 -1.62 -10.55 12.04
C VAL A 194 -2.32 -11.74 12.66
N ARG A 195 -1.60 -12.81 12.99
CA ARG A 195 -2.19 -14.00 13.64
C ARG A 195 -2.83 -13.65 14.98
N THR A 196 -2.13 -12.87 15.81
CA THR A 196 -2.67 -12.42 17.10
C THR A 196 -3.88 -11.54 16.93
N HIS A 197 -3.81 -10.58 15.98
CA HIS A 197 -4.93 -9.69 15.70
C HIS A 197 -6.16 -10.46 15.20
N LEU A 198 -5.98 -11.43 14.30
CA LEU A 198 -7.05 -12.28 13.80
C LEU A 198 -7.71 -13.10 14.92
N ASP A 199 -6.93 -13.70 15.80
CA ASP A 199 -7.49 -14.45 16.93
C ASP A 199 -8.37 -13.54 17.82
N LEU A 200 -7.85 -12.37 18.22
CA LEU A 200 -8.60 -11.40 19.03
C LEU A 200 -9.85 -10.88 18.30
N LEU A 201 -9.72 -10.54 17.03
CA LEU A 201 -10.81 -9.99 16.21
C LEU A 201 -11.93 -11.02 15.99
N LEU A 202 -11.58 -12.24 15.59
CA LEU A 202 -12.56 -13.28 15.28
C LEU A 202 -13.31 -13.72 16.54
N ARG A 203 -12.63 -13.88 17.69
CA ARG A 203 -13.31 -14.11 18.97
C ARG A 203 -14.25 -12.98 19.35
N GLY A 204 -13.85 -11.72 19.09
CA GLY A 204 -14.70 -10.55 19.33
C GLY A 204 -15.91 -10.47 18.40
N LEU A 205 -15.89 -11.20 17.27
CA LEU A 205 -16.97 -11.26 16.29
C LEU A 205 -17.81 -12.54 16.39
N GLU A 206 -17.48 -13.48 17.28
CA GLU A 206 -18.24 -14.72 17.47
C GLU A 206 -19.70 -14.40 17.81
N PRO A 207 -20.69 -15.13 17.22
CA PRO A 207 -22.09 -15.00 17.59
C PRO A 207 -22.31 -15.31 19.07
N GLU A 208 -23.17 -14.56 19.75
CA GLU A 208 -23.58 -14.83 21.12
C GLU A 208 -24.30 -16.19 21.18
N GLY A 209 -23.78 -17.12 21.97
CA GLY A 209 -24.47 -18.38 22.24
C GLY A 209 -23.88 -19.65 21.58
N ARG A 210 -22.60 -19.61 21.16
CA ARG A 210 -21.85 -20.84 20.84
C ARG A 210 -20.91 -21.25 21.95
#